data_1912a0b62615b19f09d9cc8a789ab86b
#
_entry.id   1912a0b62615b19f09d9cc8a789ab86b
#
_cell.length_a   1.000
_cell.length_b   1.000
_cell.length_c   1.000
_cell.angle_alpha   90.00
_cell.angle_beta   90.00
_cell.angle_gamma   90.00
#
_symmetry.space_group_name_H-M   'P 1'
#
loop_
_entity.id
_entity.type
_entity.pdbx_description
1 polymer ?
#
loop_
_entity_poly.entity_id
_entity_poly.type
_entity_poly.pdbx_seq_one_letter_code
_entity_poly.pdbx_strand_id
1 'polypeptide(L)'
;PSSSEENVSNWAIGNTTSFELTLTSSSVVAGTNKEIILKGLDVISDEDDAMHRLNLLEGDLPDKNKTPPEVILDEGSAELEDYSVGDTIIIDFQGTKHELKISGIARELSRSIYFHRADLIPIVGEEANGAYLILSPEGNLEEIRASTYSIVEKAVMVEGFKEILKQQEAIMQTTYAIGGLLAIAILFNTLLINLSERDSELATLRVLGASRSRLAVILTVEHTFIGLLGGIAGAATSVAYYSSMAALMSTWAFHLPVVINYTVMFQVIGFVLVAALLTTPVGIWRIGKMDLLEVVARHER
;
A
#
# COMPACT_ATOMS: atom_id res chain seq x y z
N PRO A 1 0.87 14.74 -37.72
CA PRO A 1 0.80 13.60 -36.77
C PRO A 1 1.07 12.28 -37.49
N SER A 2 0.54 12.11 -38.72
CA SER A 2 0.67 10.86 -39.48
C SER A 2 2.11 10.43 -39.82
N SER A 3 3.05 11.35 -39.96
CA SER A 3 4.42 11.03 -40.35
C SER A 3 5.27 10.40 -39.22
N SER A 4 4.98 10.71 -37.97
CA SER A 4 5.72 10.14 -36.83
C SER A 4 5.25 8.72 -36.50
N GLU A 5 3.96 8.44 -36.60
CA GLU A 5 3.40 7.09 -36.38
C GLU A 5 3.86 6.10 -37.44
N GLU A 6 3.77 6.50 -38.72
CA GLU A 6 4.21 5.65 -39.82
C GLU A 6 5.71 5.36 -39.73
N ASN A 7 6.51 6.34 -39.30
CA ASN A 7 7.94 6.16 -39.06
C ASN A 7 8.22 5.20 -37.91
N VAL A 8 7.51 5.29 -36.78
CA VAL A 8 7.67 4.39 -35.65
C VAL A 8 7.22 2.98 -36.00
N SER A 9 6.08 2.82 -36.67
CA SER A 9 5.57 1.51 -37.07
C SER A 9 6.49 0.82 -38.09
N ASN A 10 6.99 1.55 -39.09
CA ASN A 10 7.92 1.02 -40.06
C ASN A 10 9.27 0.63 -39.45
N TRP A 11 9.77 1.45 -38.51
CA TRP A 11 10.99 1.11 -37.75
C TRP A 11 10.77 -0.14 -36.88
N ALA A 12 9.60 -0.25 -36.21
CA ALA A 12 9.28 -1.37 -35.32
C ALA A 12 9.31 -2.72 -36.04
N ILE A 13 8.86 -2.82 -37.29
CA ILE A 13 8.82 -4.07 -38.07
C ILE A 13 10.17 -4.77 -38.15
N GLY A 14 11.29 -4.05 -38.19
CA GLY A 14 12.63 -4.62 -38.26
C GLY A 14 13.37 -4.69 -36.92
N ASN A 15 12.97 -3.93 -35.94
CA ASN A 15 13.71 -3.68 -34.70
C ASN A 15 13.06 -4.24 -33.44
N THR A 16 11.84 -4.75 -33.53
CA THR A 16 11.10 -5.24 -32.35
C THR A 16 10.58 -6.66 -32.53
N THR A 17 10.47 -7.39 -31.43
CA THR A 17 9.81 -8.70 -31.39
C THR A 17 8.32 -8.56 -31.06
N SER A 18 7.93 -7.50 -30.39
CA SER A 18 6.54 -7.15 -30.11
C SER A 18 6.40 -5.64 -30.09
N PHE A 19 5.26 -5.14 -30.55
CA PHE A 19 4.97 -3.73 -30.68
C PHE A 19 3.47 -3.48 -30.55
N GLU A 20 3.10 -2.54 -29.69
CA GLU A 20 1.73 -2.13 -29.46
C GLU A 20 1.63 -0.60 -29.43
N LEU A 21 0.74 -0.03 -30.22
CA LEU A 21 0.47 1.39 -30.20
C LEU A 21 -0.40 1.76 -28.99
N THR A 22 -0.15 2.94 -28.45
CA THR A 22 -0.94 3.52 -27.35
C THR A 22 -1.39 4.92 -27.68
N LEU A 23 -2.57 5.27 -27.15
CA LEU A 23 -3.12 6.62 -27.21
C LEU A 23 -3.40 7.11 -25.81
N THR A 24 -2.72 8.15 -25.39
CA THR A 24 -2.92 8.76 -24.06
C THR A 24 -3.40 10.19 -24.22
N SER A 25 -4.46 10.52 -23.50
CA SER A 25 -5.01 11.88 -23.46
C SER A 25 -5.52 12.19 -22.06
N SER A 26 -5.96 13.41 -21.81
CA SER A 26 -6.60 13.79 -20.56
C SER A 26 -7.99 14.34 -20.82
N SER A 27 -8.90 14.07 -19.91
CA SER A 27 -10.28 14.56 -19.95
C SER A 27 -10.72 14.95 -18.55
N VAL A 28 -11.90 15.51 -18.44
CA VAL A 28 -12.52 15.87 -17.17
C VAL A 28 -13.76 15.01 -16.97
N VAL A 29 -13.98 14.52 -15.77
CA VAL A 29 -15.25 13.85 -15.43
C VAL A 29 -16.36 14.89 -15.43
N ALA A 30 -17.40 14.65 -16.23
CA ALA A 30 -18.47 15.62 -16.46
C ALA A 30 -19.17 16.00 -15.14
N GLY A 31 -19.36 17.31 -14.95
CA GLY A 31 -19.94 17.87 -13.72
C GLY A 31 -18.94 18.04 -12.57
N THR A 32 -17.68 17.74 -12.79
CA THR A 32 -16.58 17.95 -11.84
C THR A 32 -15.45 18.73 -12.50
N ASN A 33 -14.48 19.19 -11.70
CA ASN A 33 -13.23 19.77 -12.23
C ASN A 33 -12.08 18.76 -12.12
N LYS A 34 -12.37 17.46 -12.07
CA LYS A 34 -11.38 16.41 -11.85
C LYS A 34 -10.89 15.90 -13.20
N GLU A 35 -9.61 16.06 -13.44
CA GLU A 35 -8.96 15.49 -14.61
C GLU A 35 -8.76 13.98 -14.42
N ILE A 36 -8.95 13.23 -15.48
CA ILE A 36 -8.69 11.80 -15.56
C ILE A 36 -7.90 11.50 -16.84
N ILE A 37 -6.99 10.56 -16.76
CA ILE A 37 -6.17 10.17 -17.90
C ILE A 37 -6.92 9.11 -18.70
N LEU A 38 -7.04 9.31 -19.99
CA LEU A 38 -7.57 8.35 -20.94
C LEU A 38 -6.41 7.58 -21.56
N LYS A 39 -6.44 6.26 -21.47
CA LYS A 39 -5.40 5.37 -22.02
C LYS A 39 -6.02 4.36 -22.96
N GLY A 40 -5.75 4.53 -24.25
CA GLY A 40 -6.12 3.57 -25.29
C GLY A 40 -4.98 2.57 -25.51
N LEU A 41 -5.29 1.29 -25.41
CA LEU A 41 -4.35 0.17 -25.58
C LEU A 41 -4.84 -0.72 -26.73
N ASP A 42 -3.92 -1.26 -27.54
CA ASP A 42 -4.26 -2.22 -28.59
C ASP A 42 -4.68 -3.57 -27.99
N VAL A 43 -3.97 -3.98 -26.91
CA VAL A 43 -4.28 -5.18 -26.13
C VAL A 43 -4.52 -4.79 -24.69
N ILE A 44 -5.69 -5.16 -24.18
CA ILE A 44 -6.03 -5.04 -22.75
C ILE A 44 -6.03 -6.45 -22.19
N SER A 45 -5.19 -6.70 -21.19
CA SER A 45 -5.02 -8.02 -20.60
C SER A 45 -4.68 -7.91 -19.11
N ASP A 46 -5.10 -8.91 -18.35
CA ASP A 46 -4.71 -9.16 -16.96
C ASP A 46 -3.69 -10.30 -16.82
N GLU A 47 -3.25 -10.89 -17.95
CA GLU A 47 -2.25 -11.96 -17.99
C GLU A 47 -0.84 -11.43 -17.69
N ASP A 48 -0.01 -12.29 -17.06
CA ASP A 48 1.33 -11.93 -16.60
C ASP A 48 2.33 -11.62 -17.74
N ASP A 49 2.09 -12.12 -18.93
CA ASP A 49 2.94 -11.95 -20.11
C ASP A 49 2.57 -10.73 -20.97
N ALA A 50 1.49 -10.04 -20.65
CA ALA A 50 1.08 -8.84 -21.36
C ALA A 50 2.13 -7.73 -21.25
N MET A 51 2.32 -6.95 -22.32
CA MET A 51 3.22 -5.78 -22.29
C MET A 51 2.77 -4.73 -21.29
N HIS A 52 1.46 -4.51 -21.22
CA HIS A 52 0.81 -3.69 -20.19
C HIS A 52 -0.27 -4.51 -19.52
N ARG A 53 0.08 -5.12 -18.38
CA ARG A 53 -0.87 -5.88 -17.56
C ARG A 53 -1.69 -4.93 -16.69
N LEU A 54 -3.01 -5.10 -16.71
CA LEU A 54 -3.92 -4.47 -15.74
C LEU A 54 -4.22 -5.45 -14.61
N ASN A 55 -4.11 -4.98 -13.37
CA ASN A 55 -4.47 -5.78 -12.20
C ASN A 55 -5.97 -5.65 -11.94
N LEU A 56 -6.77 -6.45 -12.66
CA LEU A 56 -8.23 -6.43 -12.53
C LEU A 56 -8.65 -6.90 -11.13
N LEU A 57 -9.51 -6.11 -10.47
CA LEU A 57 -10.06 -6.41 -9.14
C LEU A 57 -11.49 -6.95 -9.24
N GLU A 58 -12.30 -6.32 -10.10
CA GLU A 58 -13.70 -6.65 -10.27
C GLU A 58 -14.11 -6.49 -11.74
N GLY A 59 -15.13 -7.27 -12.17
CA GLY A 59 -15.68 -7.22 -13.51
C GLY A 59 -14.88 -7.99 -14.53
N ASP A 60 -15.03 -7.60 -15.79
CA ASP A 60 -14.45 -8.25 -16.96
C ASP A 60 -13.68 -7.25 -17.82
N LEU A 61 -12.80 -7.77 -18.67
CA LEU A 61 -12.11 -6.97 -19.68
C LEU A 61 -13.13 -6.38 -20.67
N PRO A 62 -12.92 -5.14 -21.16
CA PRO A 62 -13.87 -4.47 -22.05
C PRO A 62 -13.93 -5.17 -23.41
N ASP A 63 -15.12 -5.28 -23.95
CA ASP A 63 -15.35 -5.72 -25.32
C ASP A 63 -15.13 -4.57 -26.32
N LYS A 64 -14.51 -4.87 -27.47
CA LYS A 64 -14.28 -3.89 -28.54
C LYS A 64 -15.57 -3.49 -29.25
N ASN A 65 -15.62 -2.25 -29.73
CA ASN A 65 -16.66 -1.72 -30.61
C ASN A 65 -18.08 -1.73 -30.00
N LYS A 66 -18.19 -1.62 -28.70
CA LYS A 66 -19.49 -1.46 -28.02
C LYS A 66 -19.95 0.01 -28.02
N THR A 67 -21.25 0.20 -27.91
CA THR A 67 -21.87 1.52 -27.78
C THR A 67 -22.85 1.50 -26.61
N PRO A 68 -22.61 2.25 -25.53
CA PRO A 68 -21.39 3.05 -25.28
C PRO A 68 -20.14 2.17 -25.14
N PRO A 69 -18.93 2.75 -25.35
CA PRO A 69 -17.67 2.02 -25.19
C PRO A 69 -17.54 1.45 -23.79
N GLU A 70 -17.07 0.21 -23.69
CA GLU A 70 -16.75 -0.41 -22.41
C GLU A 70 -15.32 -0.05 -22.00
N VAL A 71 -15.12 0.21 -20.70
CA VAL A 71 -13.86 0.71 -20.15
C VAL A 71 -13.53 0.07 -18.80
N ILE A 72 -12.24 0.03 -18.46
CA ILE A 72 -11.78 -0.27 -17.11
C ILE A 72 -11.47 1.04 -16.40
N LEU A 73 -12.01 1.20 -15.19
CA LEU A 73 -11.73 2.32 -14.32
C LEU A 73 -10.69 1.93 -13.26
N ASP A 74 -9.82 2.85 -12.86
CA ASP A 74 -8.94 2.62 -11.72
C ASP A 74 -9.69 2.59 -10.38
N GLU A 75 -9.20 1.79 -9.42
CA GLU A 75 -9.77 1.61 -8.06
C GLU A 75 -9.97 2.95 -7.35
N GLY A 76 -8.98 3.86 -7.45
CA GLY A 76 -9.05 5.15 -6.76
C GLY A 76 -10.13 6.09 -7.30
N SER A 77 -10.40 6.07 -8.60
CA SER A 77 -11.51 6.84 -9.19
C SER A 77 -12.85 6.20 -8.86
N ALA A 78 -12.93 4.87 -8.86
CA ALA A 78 -14.13 4.15 -8.48
C ALA A 78 -14.53 4.43 -7.02
N GLU A 79 -13.60 4.33 -6.08
CA GLU A 79 -13.85 4.63 -4.66
C GLU A 79 -14.22 6.09 -4.38
N LEU A 80 -13.57 7.04 -5.09
CA LEU A 80 -13.78 8.46 -4.82
C LEU A 80 -15.16 8.96 -5.27
N GLU A 81 -15.68 8.39 -6.35
CA GLU A 81 -16.93 8.82 -6.99
C GLU A 81 -18.06 7.81 -6.80
N ASP A 82 -17.82 6.74 -6.02
CA ASP A 82 -18.78 5.66 -5.71
C ASP A 82 -19.28 4.93 -6.98
N TYR A 83 -18.37 4.68 -7.94
CA TYR A 83 -18.65 3.91 -9.14
C TYR A 83 -18.45 2.42 -8.91
N SER A 84 -19.35 1.63 -9.52
CA SER A 84 -19.31 0.17 -9.53
C SER A 84 -19.27 -0.37 -10.97
N VAL A 85 -18.92 -1.66 -11.12
CA VAL A 85 -18.98 -2.34 -12.41
C VAL A 85 -20.42 -2.35 -12.93
N GLY A 86 -20.59 -1.94 -14.18
CA GLY A 86 -21.89 -1.78 -14.85
C GLY A 86 -22.41 -0.33 -14.89
N ASP A 87 -21.85 0.56 -14.07
CA ASP A 87 -22.23 1.98 -14.09
C ASP A 87 -21.75 2.68 -15.35
N THR A 88 -22.33 3.86 -15.59
CA THR A 88 -21.95 4.73 -16.71
C THR A 88 -21.23 5.97 -16.18
N ILE A 89 -19.99 6.17 -16.62
CA ILE A 89 -19.23 7.39 -16.38
C ILE A 89 -19.34 8.31 -17.59
N ILE A 90 -19.53 9.60 -17.35
CA ILE A 90 -19.58 10.62 -18.41
C ILE A 90 -18.30 11.45 -18.32
N ILE A 91 -17.53 11.48 -19.40
CA ILE A 91 -16.36 12.35 -19.53
C ILE A 91 -16.68 13.53 -20.44
N ASP A 92 -16.04 14.66 -20.18
CA ASP A 92 -16.09 15.86 -21.02
C ASP A 92 -14.74 16.05 -21.70
N PHE A 93 -14.67 15.71 -22.97
CA PHE A 93 -13.48 15.89 -23.77
C PHE A 93 -13.68 17.08 -24.75
N GLN A 94 -12.94 18.16 -24.53
CA GLN A 94 -13.00 19.38 -25.33
C GLN A 94 -14.42 19.95 -25.52
N GLY A 95 -15.25 19.85 -24.46
CA GLY A 95 -16.65 20.36 -24.51
C GLY A 95 -17.66 19.34 -25.06
N THR A 96 -17.24 18.14 -25.43
CA THR A 96 -18.12 17.08 -25.89
C THR A 96 -18.22 16.00 -24.81
N LYS A 97 -19.47 15.66 -24.45
CA LYS A 97 -19.73 14.62 -23.44
C LYS A 97 -19.78 13.25 -24.10
N HIS A 98 -19.05 12.29 -23.51
CA HIS A 98 -19.04 10.92 -23.94
C HIS A 98 -19.46 10.02 -22.78
N GLU A 99 -20.41 9.14 -23.04
CA GLU A 99 -20.87 8.12 -22.09
C GLU A 99 -20.00 6.87 -22.26
N LEU A 100 -19.51 6.34 -21.14
CA LEU A 100 -18.66 5.17 -21.10
C LEU A 100 -19.23 4.18 -20.07
N LYS A 101 -19.28 2.91 -20.39
CA LYS A 101 -19.75 1.87 -19.48
C LYS A 101 -18.57 1.21 -18.78
N ILE A 102 -18.60 1.15 -17.46
CA ILE A 102 -17.57 0.51 -16.67
C ILE A 102 -17.77 -1.02 -16.74
N SER A 103 -16.85 -1.73 -17.41
CA SER A 103 -16.85 -3.19 -17.48
C SER A 103 -16.03 -3.84 -16.37
N GLY A 104 -15.01 -3.12 -15.85
CA GLY A 104 -14.15 -3.61 -14.79
C GLY A 104 -13.47 -2.49 -14.03
N ILE A 105 -12.93 -2.84 -12.86
CA ILE A 105 -12.14 -1.97 -11.99
C ILE A 105 -10.77 -2.61 -11.81
N ALA A 106 -9.70 -1.85 -12.07
CA ALA A 106 -8.33 -2.30 -11.94
C ALA A 106 -7.55 -1.53 -10.87
N ARG A 107 -6.62 -2.21 -10.20
CA ARG A 107 -5.72 -1.59 -9.23
C ARG A 107 -4.55 -0.92 -9.94
N GLU A 108 -4.66 0.39 -10.08
CA GLU A 108 -3.66 1.24 -10.69
C GLU A 108 -3.32 2.43 -9.79
N LEU A 109 -2.07 2.89 -9.85
CA LEU A 109 -1.64 4.03 -9.04
C LEU A 109 -2.11 5.37 -9.60
N SER A 110 -2.22 5.48 -10.92
CA SER A 110 -2.68 6.69 -11.60
C SER A 110 -4.17 6.61 -11.89
N ARG A 111 -4.88 7.73 -11.70
CA ARG A 111 -6.29 7.81 -12.08
C ARG A 111 -6.42 7.79 -13.58
N SER A 112 -6.94 6.69 -14.10
CA SER A 112 -6.99 6.41 -15.52
C SER A 112 -8.21 5.61 -15.90
N ILE A 113 -8.71 5.89 -17.10
CA ILE A 113 -9.70 5.06 -17.78
C ILE A 113 -9.00 4.36 -18.92
N TYR A 114 -9.12 3.05 -18.97
CA TYR A 114 -8.50 2.21 -19.98
C TYR A 114 -9.54 1.80 -21.03
N PHE A 115 -9.21 2.09 -22.29
CA PHE A 115 -10.01 1.80 -23.47
C PHE A 115 -9.30 0.80 -24.37
N HIS A 116 -10.05 0.12 -25.22
CA HIS A 116 -9.45 -0.29 -26.47
C HIS A 116 -9.11 0.95 -27.29
N ARG A 117 -7.89 1.02 -27.84
CA ARG A 117 -7.43 2.19 -28.61
C ARG A 117 -8.38 2.56 -29.73
N ALA A 118 -8.95 1.56 -30.42
CA ALA A 118 -9.93 1.77 -31.48
C ALA A 118 -11.20 2.53 -31.00
N ASP A 119 -11.61 2.36 -29.74
CA ASP A 119 -12.77 3.04 -29.16
C ASP A 119 -12.44 4.45 -28.64
N LEU A 120 -11.15 4.71 -28.34
CA LEU A 120 -10.68 6.04 -27.91
C LEU A 120 -10.38 6.98 -29.09
N ILE A 121 -9.94 6.46 -30.24
CA ILE A 121 -9.63 7.23 -31.45
C ILE A 121 -10.76 8.19 -31.86
N PRO A 122 -12.04 7.78 -31.91
CA PRO A 122 -13.14 8.68 -32.27
C PRO A 122 -13.37 9.82 -31.28
N ILE A 123 -12.96 9.64 -30.02
CA ILE A 123 -13.12 10.64 -28.95
C ILE A 123 -12.01 11.68 -29.04
N VAL A 124 -10.76 11.22 -29.18
CA VAL A 124 -9.57 12.08 -29.15
C VAL A 124 -9.24 12.68 -30.51
N GLY A 125 -9.55 11.96 -31.59
CA GLY A 125 -9.24 12.39 -32.97
C GLY A 125 -7.79 12.16 -33.42
N GLU A 126 -7.02 11.40 -32.61
CA GLU A 126 -5.64 10.99 -32.90
C GLU A 126 -5.57 9.47 -32.94
N GLU A 127 -4.69 8.89 -33.74
CA GLU A 127 -4.57 7.44 -33.85
C GLU A 127 -3.68 6.84 -32.78
N ALA A 128 -2.53 7.44 -32.49
CA ALA A 128 -1.63 7.07 -31.40
C ALA A 128 -0.66 8.21 -31.05
N ASN A 129 -0.14 8.23 -29.84
CA ASN A 129 0.91 9.16 -29.41
C ASN A 129 2.00 8.47 -28.56
N GLY A 130 1.93 7.17 -28.42
CA GLY A 130 2.92 6.35 -27.74
C GLY A 130 2.94 4.92 -28.26
N ALA A 131 3.90 4.15 -27.80
CA ALA A 131 4.01 2.74 -28.10
C ALA A 131 4.70 2.00 -26.96
N TYR A 132 4.28 0.77 -26.72
CA TYR A 132 5.04 -0.25 -26.00
C TYR A 132 5.76 -1.13 -27.01
N LEU A 133 7.02 -1.46 -26.73
CA LEU A 133 7.80 -2.30 -27.62
C LEU A 133 8.76 -3.20 -26.84
N ILE A 134 9.02 -4.37 -27.41
CA ILE A 134 10.08 -5.28 -26.97
C ILE A 134 11.12 -5.31 -28.10
N LEU A 135 12.33 -4.81 -27.81
CA LEU A 135 13.40 -4.79 -28.80
C LEU A 135 13.82 -6.21 -29.18
N SER A 136 14.09 -6.41 -30.44
CA SER A 136 14.80 -7.61 -30.93
C SER A 136 16.29 -7.55 -30.50
N PRO A 137 17.00 -8.67 -30.44
CA PRO A 137 18.42 -8.68 -30.11
C PRO A 137 19.30 -7.81 -31.05
N GLU A 138 18.84 -7.56 -32.27
CA GLU A 138 19.51 -6.76 -33.31
C GLU A 138 18.91 -5.33 -33.42
N GLY A 139 17.87 -5.03 -32.62
CA GLY A 139 17.14 -3.77 -32.68
C GLY A 139 17.99 -2.58 -32.25
N ASN A 140 17.96 -1.51 -33.05
CA ASN A 140 18.72 -0.30 -32.79
C ASN A 140 17.79 0.86 -32.32
N LEU A 141 17.88 1.20 -31.04
CA LEU A 141 17.07 2.24 -30.41
C LEU A 141 17.51 3.66 -30.81
N GLU A 142 18.78 3.85 -31.21
CA GLU A 142 19.33 5.17 -31.55
C GLU A 142 18.67 5.76 -32.80
N GLU A 143 18.23 4.91 -33.73
CA GLU A 143 17.56 5.36 -34.95
C GLU A 143 16.23 6.07 -34.66
N ILE A 144 15.48 5.60 -33.66
CA ILE A 144 14.17 6.17 -33.33
C ILE A 144 14.27 7.29 -32.29
N ARG A 145 15.37 7.38 -31.57
CA ARG A 145 15.56 8.38 -30.49
C ARG A 145 15.39 9.82 -30.97
N ALA A 146 15.76 10.10 -32.20
CA ALA A 146 15.63 11.42 -32.82
C ALA A 146 14.18 11.79 -33.21
N SER A 147 13.33 10.80 -33.37
CA SER A 147 11.92 10.97 -33.79
C SER A 147 10.92 10.85 -32.61
N THR A 148 11.40 10.52 -31.41
CA THR A 148 10.56 10.36 -30.22
C THR A 148 10.90 11.39 -29.16
N TYR A 149 9.87 11.90 -28.46
CA TYR A 149 10.05 12.87 -27.38
C TYR A 149 10.67 12.23 -26.13
N SER A 150 10.35 10.99 -25.87
CA SER A 150 10.83 10.28 -24.67
C SER A 150 10.85 8.78 -24.92
N ILE A 151 11.91 8.14 -24.46
CA ILE A 151 12.04 6.68 -24.43
C ILE A 151 12.33 6.29 -22.99
N VAL A 152 11.50 5.41 -22.43
CA VAL A 152 11.65 4.90 -21.08
C VAL A 152 11.88 3.39 -21.13
N GLU A 153 13.05 2.96 -20.71
CA GLU A 153 13.38 1.55 -20.63
C GLU A 153 12.78 0.95 -19.34
N LYS A 154 11.94 -0.08 -19.49
CA LYS A 154 11.32 -0.78 -18.35
C LYS A 154 12.35 -1.25 -17.33
N ALA A 155 13.51 -1.75 -17.80
CA ALA A 155 14.59 -2.22 -16.92
C ALA A 155 15.12 -1.08 -16.01
N VAL A 156 15.38 0.09 -16.57
CA VAL A 156 15.86 1.27 -15.82
C VAL A 156 14.81 1.74 -14.82
N MET A 157 13.53 1.76 -15.24
CA MET A 157 12.43 2.14 -14.35
C MET A 157 12.31 1.15 -13.19
N VAL A 158 12.31 -0.15 -13.47
CA VAL A 158 12.19 -1.21 -12.45
C VAL A 158 13.39 -1.17 -11.48
N GLU A 159 14.60 -0.93 -11.98
CA GLU A 159 15.79 -0.83 -11.14
C GLU A 159 15.73 0.42 -10.24
N GLY A 160 15.31 1.55 -10.79
CA GLY A 160 15.07 2.77 -10.01
C GLY A 160 14.03 2.56 -8.89
N PHE A 161 12.92 1.89 -9.20
CA PHE A 161 11.91 1.53 -8.19
C PHE A 161 12.47 0.58 -7.13
N LYS A 162 13.23 -0.44 -7.51
CA LYS A 162 13.86 -1.36 -6.57
C LYS A 162 14.83 -0.64 -5.63
N GLU A 163 15.56 0.34 -6.13
CA GLU A 163 16.48 1.13 -5.29
C GLU A 163 15.72 2.02 -4.30
N ILE A 164 14.63 2.66 -4.73
CA ILE A 164 13.75 3.41 -3.84
C ILE A 164 13.16 2.50 -2.75
N LEU A 165 12.65 1.32 -3.12
CA LEU A 165 12.09 0.36 -2.17
C LEU A 165 13.15 -0.13 -1.18
N LYS A 166 14.37 -0.40 -1.64
CA LYS A 166 15.49 -0.79 -0.76
C LYS A 166 15.87 0.31 0.23
N GLN A 167 15.90 1.56 -0.23
CA GLN A 167 16.16 2.70 0.63
C GLN A 167 15.04 2.87 1.66
N GLN A 168 13.78 2.72 1.25
CA GLN A 168 12.63 2.75 2.16
C GLN A 168 12.67 1.61 3.17
N GLU A 169 13.07 0.40 2.77
CA GLU A 169 13.24 -0.74 3.67
C GLU A 169 14.25 -0.43 4.78
N ALA A 170 15.40 0.19 4.46
CA ALA A 170 16.40 0.57 5.45
C ALA A 170 15.85 1.61 6.47
N ILE A 171 15.06 2.58 6.00
CA ILE A 171 14.38 3.55 6.88
C ILE A 171 13.37 2.84 7.78
N MET A 172 12.59 1.92 7.23
CA MET A 172 11.59 1.14 7.98
C MET A 172 12.26 0.28 9.04
N GLN A 173 13.36 -0.43 8.73
CA GLN A 173 14.13 -1.22 9.69
C GLN A 173 14.63 -0.38 10.87
N THR A 174 15.15 0.82 10.57
CA THR A 174 15.59 1.76 11.61
C THR A 174 14.42 2.20 12.49
N THR A 175 13.28 2.51 11.89
CA THR A 175 12.05 2.88 12.59
C THR A 175 11.54 1.75 13.49
N TYR A 176 11.56 0.51 13.00
CA TYR A 176 11.19 -0.67 13.80
C TYR A 176 12.14 -0.88 14.98
N ALA A 177 13.45 -0.69 14.79
CA ALA A 177 14.42 -0.81 15.87
C ALA A 177 14.17 0.24 16.97
N ILE A 178 13.97 1.50 16.59
CA ILE A 178 13.66 2.59 17.54
C ILE A 178 12.32 2.32 18.23
N GLY A 179 11.28 1.99 17.48
CA GLY A 179 9.96 1.66 18.03
C GLY A 179 10.00 0.48 18.99
N GLY A 180 10.76 -0.56 18.65
CA GLY A 180 10.97 -1.72 19.51
C GLY A 180 11.68 -1.37 20.82
N LEU A 181 12.72 -0.56 20.77
CA LEU A 181 13.44 -0.08 21.97
C LEU A 181 12.50 0.76 22.86
N LEU A 182 11.70 1.64 22.27
CA LEU A 182 10.73 2.44 23.01
C LEU A 182 9.64 1.56 23.64
N ALA A 183 9.14 0.56 22.94
CA ALA A 183 8.14 -0.37 23.47
C ALA A 183 8.70 -1.14 24.69
N ILE A 184 9.92 -1.66 24.59
CA ILE A 184 10.61 -2.33 25.72
C ILE A 184 10.78 -1.36 26.90
N ALA A 185 11.22 -0.12 26.65
CA ALA A 185 11.44 0.86 27.70
C ALA A 185 10.11 1.23 28.41
N ILE A 186 9.02 1.40 27.66
CA ILE A 186 7.69 1.72 28.20
C ILE A 186 7.16 0.53 29.01
N LEU A 187 7.23 -0.70 28.51
CA LEU A 187 6.79 -1.90 29.22
C LEU A 187 7.60 -2.11 30.50
N PHE A 188 8.91 -1.89 30.44
CA PHE A 188 9.77 -1.96 31.62
C PHE A 188 9.42 -0.92 32.68
N ASN A 189 9.20 0.34 32.25
CA ASN A 189 8.81 1.40 33.16
C ASN A 189 7.43 1.14 33.79
N THR A 190 6.46 0.69 32.99
CA THR A 190 5.12 0.31 33.47
C THR A 190 5.21 -0.81 34.50
N LEU A 191 6.04 -1.82 34.25
CA LEU A 191 6.27 -2.90 35.21
C LEU A 191 6.85 -2.38 36.54
N LEU A 192 7.84 -1.46 36.49
CA LEU A 192 8.45 -0.88 37.70
C LEU A 192 7.46 -0.04 38.50
N ILE A 193 6.63 0.75 37.83
CA ILE A 193 5.59 1.56 38.48
C ILE A 193 4.56 0.67 39.16
N ASN A 194 4.00 -0.32 38.45
CA ASN A 194 3.04 -1.27 39.00
C ASN A 194 3.59 -2.01 40.22
N LEU A 195 4.85 -2.44 40.16
CA LEU A 195 5.51 -3.07 41.29
C LEU A 195 5.64 -2.12 42.47
N SER A 196 6.04 -0.87 42.25
CA SER A 196 6.23 0.13 43.32
C SER A 196 4.89 0.53 43.99
N GLU A 197 3.82 0.59 43.21
CA GLU A 197 2.48 0.89 43.75
C GLU A 197 1.88 -0.24 44.59
N ARG A 198 2.26 -1.50 44.27
CA ARG A 198 1.73 -2.72 44.91
C ARG A 198 2.73 -3.40 45.84
N ASP A 199 3.85 -2.73 46.17
CA ASP A 199 4.90 -3.27 47.06
C ASP A 199 4.34 -3.79 48.39
N SER A 200 3.42 -3.04 49.03
CA SER A 200 2.82 -3.44 50.31
C SER A 200 1.87 -4.64 50.17
N GLU A 201 1.08 -4.71 49.09
CA GLU A 201 0.19 -5.84 48.83
C GLU A 201 1.02 -7.13 48.62
N LEU A 202 2.07 -7.03 47.80
CA LEU A 202 2.98 -8.16 47.51
C LEU A 202 3.72 -8.59 48.76
N ALA A 203 4.14 -7.66 49.61
CA ALA A 203 4.78 -7.99 50.89
C ALA A 203 3.79 -8.70 51.86
N THR A 204 2.55 -8.23 51.96
CA THR A 204 1.50 -8.86 52.75
C THR A 204 1.22 -10.30 52.29
N LEU A 205 1.09 -10.50 50.97
CA LEU A 205 0.92 -11.86 50.44
C LEU A 205 2.08 -12.77 50.75
N ARG A 206 3.31 -12.26 50.80
CA ARG A 206 4.49 -13.03 51.21
C ARG A 206 4.48 -13.36 52.71
N VAL A 207 4.07 -12.44 53.57
CA VAL A 207 3.92 -12.69 55.01
C VAL A 207 2.86 -13.76 55.26
N LEU A 208 1.77 -13.77 54.48
CA LEU A 208 0.72 -14.79 54.52
C LEU A 208 1.15 -16.14 53.92
N GLY A 209 2.39 -16.27 53.49
CA GLY A 209 2.98 -17.54 53.01
C GLY A 209 2.94 -17.77 51.51
N ALA A 210 2.63 -16.75 50.71
CA ALA A 210 2.71 -16.88 49.24
C ALA A 210 4.16 -17.10 48.80
N SER A 211 4.39 -18.15 48.01
CA SER A 211 5.71 -18.43 47.45
C SER A 211 6.09 -17.41 46.39
N ARG A 212 7.41 -17.18 46.21
CA ARG A 212 7.94 -16.30 45.12
C ARG A 212 7.43 -16.71 43.74
N SER A 213 7.30 -18.04 43.54
CA SER A 213 6.78 -18.57 42.28
C SER A 213 5.33 -18.16 42.00
N ARG A 214 4.45 -18.16 43.03
CA ARG A 214 3.07 -17.72 42.87
C ARG A 214 2.99 -16.23 42.48
N LEU A 215 3.75 -15.37 43.13
CA LEU A 215 3.82 -13.95 42.82
C LEU A 215 4.38 -13.71 41.39
N ALA A 216 5.41 -14.49 41.02
CA ALA A 216 5.97 -14.44 39.69
C ALA A 216 4.93 -14.79 38.60
N VAL A 217 4.13 -15.84 38.84
CA VAL A 217 3.06 -16.22 37.89
C VAL A 217 2.00 -15.12 37.77
N ILE A 218 1.55 -14.56 38.90
CA ILE A 218 0.55 -13.47 38.88
C ILE A 218 1.06 -12.30 38.04
N LEU A 219 2.28 -11.83 38.31
CA LEU A 219 2.88 -10.73 37.55
C LEU A 219 3.07 -11.06 36.06
N THR A 220 3.52 -12.29 35.76
CA THR A 220 3.69 -12.70 34.37
C THR A 220 2.36 -12.68 33.63
N VAL A 221 1.31 -13.22 34.21
CA VAL A 221 -0.03 -13.25 33.60
C VAL A 221 -0.56 -11.84 33.41
N GLU A 222 -0.49 -10.98 34.45
CA GLU A 222 -0.92 -9.59 34.40
C GLU A 222 -0.17 -8.81 33.30
N HIS A 223 1.15 -8.93 33.28
CA HIS A 223 2.00 -8.22 32.31
C HIS A 223 1.81 -8.73 30.87
N THR A 224 1.61 -10.03 30.72
CA THR A 224 1.28 -10.64 29.41
C THR A 224 -0.08 -10.15 28.91
N PHE A 225 -1.06 -10.04 29.82
CA PHE A 225 -2.40 -9.52 29.46
C PHE A 225 -2.35 -8.05 29.03
N ILE A 226 -1.59 -7.21 29.74
CA ILE A 226 -1.34 -5.82 29.37
C ILE A 226 -0.65 -5.75 27.99
N GLY A 227 0.36 -6.58 27.75
CA GLY A 227 1.06 -6.69 26.48
C GLY A 227 0.13 -7.11 25.33
N LEU A 228 -0.76 -8.07 25.59
CA LEU A 228 -1.74 -8.53 24.59
C LEU A 228 -2.74 -7.43 24.21
N LEU A 229 -3.34 -6.79 25.22
CA LEU A 229 -4.28 -5.69 24.96
C LEU A 229 -3.60 -4.51 24.27
N GLY A 230 -2.39 -4.15 24.70
CA GLY A 230 -1.58 -3.12 24.06
C GLY A 230 -1.21 -3.46 22.62
N GLY A 231 -0.84 -4.71 22.35
CA GLY A 231 -0.55 -5.19 21.02
C GLY A 231 -1.76 -5.14 20.07
N ILE A 232 -2.94 -5.57 20.55
CA ILE A 232 -4.18 -5.50 19.79
C ILE A 232 -4.59 -4.05 19.53
N ALA A 233 -4.57 -3.21 20.56
CA ALA A 233 -4.90 -1.78 20.43
C ALA A 233 -3.93 -1.06 19.48
N GLY A 234 -2.62 -1.36 19.59
CA GLY A 234 -1.60 -0.82 18.71
C GLY A 234 -1.81 -1.25 17.25
N ALA A 235 -2.12 -2.53 17.01
CA ALA A 235 -2.43 -3.02 15.67
C ALA A 235 -3.68 -2.33 15.07
N ALA A 236 -4.75 -2.20 15.84
CA ALA A 236 -5.96 -1.49 15.40
C ALA A 236 -5.69 -0.01 15.10
N THR A 237 -4.96 0.68 15.98
CA THR A 237 -4.59 2.09 15.80
C THR A 237 -3.68 2.27 14.58
N SER A 238 -2.76 1.34 14.31
CA SER A 238 -1.88 1.42 13.14
C SER A 238 -2.65 1.32 11.82
N VAL A 239 -3.69 0.48 11.76
CA VAL A 239 -4.58 0.39 10.58
C VAL A 239 -5.32 1.71 10.38
N ALA A 240 -5.93 2.26 11.43
CA ALA A 240 -6.63 3.53 11.36
C ALA A 240 -5.71 4.70 10.95
N TYR A 241 -4.49 4.75 11.50
CA TYR A 241 -3.49 5.75 11.13
C TYR A 241 -3.09 5.61 9.66
N TYR A 242 -2.78 4.40 9.21
CA TYR A 242 -2.37 4.14 7.83
C TYR A 242 -3.50 4.48 6.84
N SER A 243 -4.74 4.09 7.12
CA SER A 243 -5.91 4.44 6.31
C SER A 243 -6.11 5.95 6.22
N SER A 244 -5.99 6.67 7.35
CA SER A 244 -6.10 8.12 7.37
C SER A 244 -4.97 8.79 6.57
N MET A 245 -3.74 8.28 6.70
CA MET A 245 -2.57 8.79 5.97
C MET A 245 -2.69 8.54 4.47
N ALA A 246 -3.15 7.35 4.06
CA ALA A 246 -3.40 7.03 2.67
C ALA A 246 -4.49 7.95 2.07
N ALA A 247 -5.57 8.21 2.80
CA ALA A 247 -6.62 9.13 2.37
C ALA A 247 -6.12 10.57 2.21
N LEU A 248 -5.27 11.05 3.15
CA LEU A 248 -4.66 12.38 3.06
C LEU A 248 -3.65 12.53 1.93
N MET A 249 -2.93 11.46 1.61
CA MET A 249 -1.93 11.46 0.54
C MET A 249 -2.51 11.14 -0.84
N SER A 250 -3.69 10.51 -0.89
CA SER A 250 -4.41 10.31 -2.14
C SER A 250 -4.88 11.66 -2.69
N THR A 251 -4.48 11.94 -3.91
CA THR A 251 -4.86 13.15 -4.64
C THR A 251 -5.77 12.79 -5.80
N TRP A 252 -6.28 13.78 -6.51
CA TRP A 252 -7.04 13.55 -7.75
C TRP A 252 -6.21 12.84 -8.85
N ALA A 253 -4.88 12.92 -8.81
CA ALA A 253 -3.99 12.30 -9.79
C ALA A 253 -3.40 10.96 -9.36
N PHE A 254 -3.45 10.65 -8.06
CA PHE A 254 -2.75 9.51 -7.48
C PHE A 254 -3.55 8.89 -6.34
N HIS A 255 -3.71 7.58 -6.37
CA HIS A 255 -4.39 6.82 -5.32
C HIS A 255 -3.40 5.88 -4.62
N LEU A 256 -3.45 5.86 -3.26
CA LEU A 256 -2.69 4.93 -2.44
C LEU A 256 -3.62 3.85 -1.91
N PRO A 257 -3.62 2.65 -2.47
CA PRO A 257 -4.45 1.56 -1.98
C PRO A 257 -4.00 1.12 -0.59
N VAL A 258 -4.96 0.90 0.31
CA VAL A 258 -4.70 0.39 1.65
C VAL A 258 -4.77 -1.13 1.63
N VAL A 259 -3.61 -1.78 1.68
CA VAL A 259 -3.52 -3.24 1.78
C VAL A 259 -3.19 -3.65 3.20
N ILE A 260 -4.14 -4.30 3.88
CA ILE A 260 -3.95 -4.80 5.23
C ILE A 260 -3.28 -6.17 5.19
N ASN A 261 -2.05 -6.24 5.71
CA ASN A 261 -1.32 -7.50 5.85
C ASN A 261 -1.51 -8.08 7.27
N TYR A 262 -2.43 -9.03 7.41
CA TYR A 262 -2.71 -9.70 8.68
C TYR A 262 -1.48 -10.39 9.30
N THR A 263 -0.57 -10.91 8.48
CA THR A 263 0.67 -11.53 8.97
C THR A 263 1.52 -10.54 9.75
N VAL A 264 1.67 -9.31 9.24
CA VAL A 264 2.40 -8.23 9.93
C VAL A 264 1.70 -7.85 11.22
N MET A 265 0.37 -7.78 11.24
CA MET A 265 -0.38 -7.50 12.48
C MET A 265 -0.09 -8.53 13.56
N PHE A 266 -0.13 -9.83 13.23
CA PHE A 266 0.21 -10.90 14.19
C PHE A 266 1.68 -10.85 14.64
N GLN A 267 2.61 -10.48 13.76
CA GLN A 267 4.02 -10.29 14.11
C GLN A 267 4.21 -9.15 15.11
N VAL A 268 3.52 -8.03 14.95
CA VAL A 268 3.56 -6.90 15.89
C VAL A 268 3.01 -7.30 17.26
N ILE A 269 1.85 -7.96 17.30
CA ILE A 269 1.26 -8.46 18.55
C ILE A 269 2.22 -9.44 19.22
N GLY A 270 2.77 -10.38 18.47
CA GLY A 270 3.76 -11.35 18.95
C GLY A 270 5.02 -10.67 19.50
N PHE A 271 5.52 -9.64 18.82
CA PHE A 271 6.68 -8.87 19.28
C PHE A 271 6.40 -8.19 20.64
N VAL A 272 5.24 -7.54 20.80
CA VAL A 272 4.87 -6.89 22.06
C VAL A 272 4.73 -7.91 23.19
N LEU A 273 4.14 -9.09 22.92
CA LEU A 273 4.08 -10.19 23.90
C LEU A 273 5.44 -10.68 24.31
N VAL A 274 6.35 -10.88 23.37
CA VAL A 274 7.72 -11.30 23.67
C VAL A 274 8.44 -10.22 24.49
N ALA A 275 8.28 -8.95 24.15
CA ALA A 275 8.85 -7.83 24.89
C ALA A 275 8.31 -7.79 26.34
N ALA A 276 7.01 -8.00 26.54
CA ALA A 276 6.41 -8.10 27.86
C ALA A 276 7.00 -9.27 28.68
N LEU A 277 7.12 -10.43 28.05
CA LEU A 277 7.73 -11.61 28.71
C LEU A 277 9.22 -11.40 29.05
N LEU A 278 9.99 -10.74 28.19
CA LEU A 278 11.41 -10.45 28.42
C LEU A 278 11.63 -9.44 29.56
N THR A 279 10.71 -8.52 29.78
CA THR A 279 10.80 -7.53 30.87
C THR A 279 10.38 -8.12 32.23
N THR A 280 9.51 -9.12 32.28
CA THR A 280 8.96 -9.75 33.48
C THR A 280 10.02 -10.30 34.45
N PRO A 281 11.12 -10.98 34.02
CA PRO A 281 12.15 -11.51 34.94
C PRO A 281 12.79 -10.44 35.83
N VAL A 282 12.87 -9.18 35.33
CA VAL A 282 13.44 -8.07 36.11
C VAL A 282 12.52 -7.73 37.27
N GLY A 283 11.19 -7.72 37.02
CA GLY A 283 10.19 -7.54 38.08
C GLY A 283 10.26 -8.66 39.16
N ILE A 284 10.35 -9.90 38.71
CA ILE A 284 10.48 -11.06 39.61
C ILE A 284 11.74 -10.95 40.47
N TRP A 285 12.87 -10.57 39.89
CA TRP A 285 14.11 -10.37 40.61
C TRP A 285 13.99 -9.28 41.66
N ARG A 286 13.31 -8.17 41.36
CA ARG A 286 13.07 -7.07 42.32
C ARG A 286 12.24 -7.54 43.51
N ILE A 287 11.15 -8.30 43.29
CA ILE A 287 10.35 -8.90 44.38
C ILE A 287 11.20 -9.82 45.26
N GLY A 288 12.13 -10.56 44.64
CA GLY A 288 13.06 -11.45 45.40
C GLY A 288 13.96 -10.70 46.40
N LYS A 289 14.26 -9.42 46.15
CA LYS A 289 15.14 -8.56 46.96
C LYS A 289 14.40 -7.64 47.94
N MET A 290 13.05 -7.64 47.95
CA MET A 290 12.28 -6.83 48.90
C MET A 290 12.55 -7.24 50.34
N ASP A 291 12.89 -6.24 51.18
CA ASP A 291 12.99 -6.44 52.62
C ASP A 291 11.58 -6.31 53.24
N LEU A 292 11.05 -7.49 53.63
CA LEU A 292 9.69 -7.61 54.17
C LEU A 292 9.48 -6.81 55.48
N LEU A 293 10.54 -6.62 56.26
CA LEU A 293 10.45 -5.89 57.55
C LEU A 293 10.33 -4.39 57.31
N GLU A 294 11.03 -3.81 56.34
CA GLU A 294 11.01 -2.40 56.03
C GLU A 294 9.68 -1.97 55.40
N VAL A 295 9.13 -2.81 54.52
CA VAL A 295 7.85 -2.49 53.82
C VAL A 295 6.67 -2.51 54.79
N VAL A 296 6.60 -3.46 55.71
CA VAL A 296 5.55 -3.53 56.74
C VAL A 296 5.68 -2.38 57.74
N ALA A 297 6.91 -2.04 58.20
CA ALA A 297 7.15 -0.95 59.12
C ALA A 297 6.83 0.46 58.58
N ARG A 298 6.84 0.67 57.27
CA ARG A 298 6.44 1.94 56.64
C ARG A 298 4.94 2.18 56.68
N HIS A 299 4.12 1.15 56.84
CA HIS A 299 2.63 1.27 56.83
C HIS A 299 2.06 1.53 58.22
N GLU A 300 2.85 1.45 59.28
CA GLU A 300 2.43 1.77 60.64
C GLU A 300 2.77 3.21 61.06
N ARG A 301 3.30 4.02 60.18
CA ARG A 301 3.51 5.46 60.38
C ARG A 301 2.61 6.28 59.48
#